data_1949cacc86fb9bbb9ef2357c43cb6a0e
#
_entry.id   1949cacc86fb9bbb9ef2357c43cb6a0e
#
_cell.length_a   1.000
_cell.length_b   1.000
_cell.length_c   1.000
_cell.angle_alpha   90.00
_cell.angle_beta   90.00
_cell.angle_gamma   90.00
#
_symmetry.space_group_name_H-M   'P 1'
#
loop_
_entity.id
_entity.type
_entity.pdbx_description
1 polymer ?
#
loop_
_entity_poly.entity_id
_entity_poly.type
_entity_poly.pdbx_seq_one_letter_code
_entity_poly.pdbx_strand_id
1 'polypeptide(L)'
;MNDLGVMPPEARQDGLAERSAEIVFTNARIVTADEVLHGTVQVVDGVIVDVSAGESAVPGAVDFEGDYLLPGLVDVHTDHLEKTSMPRAGMFWHPMNAAMTHDIILAAAGITTVFDSLVVGAVGNPDRRKLLPLMIQGLADARKAGLLRIDHLLHMRCDAREAGLMELLDPYLDDPLVRFVTLLDDSPGRDIERFRRTMRRRKMSEEEIAREEAEAATEDELARANRLAFVEACKARAMPFASHDDTLAEHIAEAEGFGMTISEFPISIESARAAGAAGMTIITGSPNIVAGRSHVGNVSGRDLAAEGLIDIVCSDYIPASLLHALWVLTADPIGLDLPQAIAMGSKRPAELFGLSDRGEIAPGLRADLSRVNEHDGRPIVRNVWVAGRQVL
;
A
#
# COMPACT_ATOMS: atom_id res chain seq x y z
N MET A 1 25.00 -36.40 11.92
CA MET A 1 24.97 -36.47 13.37
C MET A 1 25.89 -35.40 13.90
N ASN A 2 25.33 -34.28 14.29
CA ASN A 2 25.91 -33.37 15.28
C ASN A 2 24.74 -32.56 15.83
N ASP A 3 24.36 -32.94 17.03
CA ASP A 3 23.31 -32.37 17.85
C ASP A 3 23.84 -31.04 18.40
N LEU A 4 23.36 -29.93 17.90
CA LEU A 4 23.56 -28.62 18.51
C LEU A 4 22.36 -28.34 19.41
N GLY A 5 22.51 -28.75 20.68
CA GLY A 5 21.55 -28.43 21.73
C GLY A 5 21.35 -26.92 21.88
N VAL A 6 20.19 -26.44 21.44
CA VAL A 6 19.69 -25.09 21.73
C VAL A 6 19.07 -25.13 23.11
N MET A 7 19.73 -24.54 24.10
CA MET A 7 19.14 -24.30 25.42
C MET A 7 17.97 -23.30 25.29
N PRO A 8 16.82 -23.54 25.97
CA PRO A 8 15.74 -22.56 26.01
C PRO A 8 16.18 -21.30 26.79
N PRO A 9 15.70 -20.10 26.42
CA PRO A 9 16.00 -18.89 27.17
C PRO A 9 15.31 -18.95 28.53
N GLU A 10 16.11 -19.00 29.59
CA GLU A 10 15.65 -18.81 30.96
C GLU A 10 15.02 -17.42 31.09
N ALA A 11 13.79 -17.36 31.56
CA ALA A 11 13.09 -16.15 31.93
C ALA A 11 13.87 -15.46 33.06
N ARG A 12 14.58 -14.39 32.77
CA ARG A 12 15.08 -13.46 33.78
C ARG A 12 13.90 -12.64 34.30
N GLN A 13 13.40 -13.02 35.42
CA GLN A 13 12.59 -12.15 36.28
C GLN A 13 13.54 -11.25 37.09
N ASP A 14 14.00 -10.17 36.46
CA ASP A 14 14.59 -9.06 37.21
C ASP A 14 13.50 -8.03 37.44
N GLY A 15 13.04 -7.94 38.69
CA GLY A 15 12.09 -6.95 39.18
C GLY A 15 12.72 -5.55 39.29
N LEU A 16 13.14 -4.99 38.13
CA LEU A 16 13.33 -3.57 37.92
C LEU A 16 12.01 -3.05 37.35
N ALA A 17 11.37 -2.11 38.03
CA ALA A 17 10.29 -1.33 37.45
C ALA A 17 10.74 -0.91 36.06
N GLU A 18 10.08 -1.42 35.00
CA GLU A 18 10.36 -1.02 33.62
C GLU A 18 10.26 0.50 33.60
N ARG A 19 11.40 1.17 33.40
CA ARG A 19 11.38 2.61 33.17
C ARG A 19 10.64 2.79 31.87
N SER A 20 9.55 3.55 31.93
CA SER A 20 8.83 4.03 30.75
C SER A 20 9.85 4.50 29.70
N ALA A 21 9.79 3.92 28.50
CA ALA A 21 10.70 4.28 27.43
C ALA A 21 10.28 5.65 26.89
N GLU A 22 10.95 6.71 27.35
CA GLU A 22 10.71 8.08 26.92
C GLU A 22 11.71 8.48 25.83
N ILE A 23 11.20 9.08 24.76
CA ILE A 23 11.99 9.66 23.65
C ILE A 23 11.48 11.06 23.40
N VAL A 24 12.40 12.02 23.31
CA VAL A 24 12.09 13.40 22.93
C VAL A 24 12.78 13.68 21.60
N PHE A 25 12.01 14.02 20.59
CA PHE A 25 12.48 14.50 19.30
C PHE A 25 12.41 16.02 19.31
N THR A 26 13.49 16.71 19.00
CA THR A 26 13.58 18.18 19.08
C THR A 26 14.17 18.77 17.82
N ASN A 27 14.03 20.09 17.64
CA ASN A 27 14.56 20.84 16.48
C ASN A 27 14.09 20.21 15.15
N ALA A 28 12.82 19.80 15.09
CA ALA A 28 12.20 19.16 13.94
C ALA A 28 11.18 20.06 13.24
N ARG A 29 11.07 19.95 11.93
CA ARG A 29 9.91 20.43 11.17
C ARG A 29 8.82 19.33 11.20
N ILE A 30 7.93 19.43 12.16
CA ILE A 30 6.89 18.44 12.43
C ILE A 30 5.74 18.67 11.45
N VAL A 31 5.43 17.68 10.62
CA VAL A 31 4.28 17.73 9.72
C VAL A 31 3.08 17.14 10.47
N THR A 32 2.23 18.02 10.99
CA THR A 32 0.95 17.66 11.60
C THR A 32 -0.15 17.53 10.52
N ALA A 33 -1.39 17.29 10.91
CA ALA A 33 -2.51 17.25 9.97
C ALA A 33 -2.77 18.59 9.26
N ASP A 34 -2.46 19.72 9.93
CA ASP A 34 -2.89 21.05 9.51
C ASP A 34 -1.73 21.97 9.13
N GLU A 35 -0.53 21.76 9.67
CA GLU A 35 0.61 22.68 9.49
C GLU A 35 1.97 21.98 9.58
N VAL A 36 3.02 22.71 9.21
CA VAL A 36 4.42 22.35 9.51
C VAL A 36 4.91 23.17 10.69
N LEU A 37 5.03 22.56 11.86
CA LEU A 37 5.43 23.18 13.10
C LEU A 37 6.92 22.94 13.37
N HIS A 38 7.70 24.00 13.62
CA HIS A 38 9.05 23.82 14.17
C HIS A 38 8.96 23.58 15.67
N GLY A 39 9.36 22.37 16.13
CA GLY A 39 9.04 22.00 17.50
C GLY A 39 9.67 20.72 18.02
N THR A 40 9.00 20.18 19.01
CA THR A 40 9.37 19.02 19.81
C THR A 40 8.21 18.04 19.90
N VAL A 41 8.50 16.73 19.79
CA VAL A 41 7.55 15.65 20.04
C VAL A 41 8.07 14.77 21.18
N GLN A 42 7.23 14.51 22.18
CA GLN A 42 7.52 13.59 23.26
C GLN A 42 6.75 12.30 23.07
N VAL A 43 7.45 11.18 23.18
CA VAL A 43 6.92 9.82 23.05
C VAL A 43 7.18 9.07 24.35
N VAL A 44 6.15 8.43 24.89
CA VAL A 44 6.24 7.59 26.10
C VAL A 44 5.60 6.25 25.78
N ASP A 45 6.33 5.16 25.98
CA ASP A 45 5.88 3.79 25.74
C ASP A 45 5.27 3.58 24.33
N GLY A 46 5.88 4.23 23.35
CA GLY A 46 5.46 4.11 21.95
C GLY A 46 4.27 4.97 21.54
N VAL A 47 3.75 5.81 22.45
CA VAL A 47 2.64 6.73 22.19
C VAL A 47 3.13 8.17 22.24
N ILE A 48 2.69 9.00 21.30
CA ILE A 48 2.92 10.44 21.30
C ILE A 48 2.13 11.06 22.46
N VAL A 49 2.80 11.72 23.40
CA VAL A 49 2.15 12.33 24.56
C VAL A 49 2.10 13.86 24.47
N ASP A 50 3.04 14.48 23.74
CA ASP A 50 3.05 15.91 23.52
C ASP A 50 3.61 16.29 22.16
N VAL A 51 3.08 17.35 21.57
CA VAL A 51 3.57 18.02 20.36
C VAL A 51 3.55 19.52 20.64
N SER A 52 4.71 20.14 20.68
CA SER A 52 4.83 21.55 21.09
C SER A 52 5.81 22.35 20.21
N ALA A 53 5.56 23.65 20.08
CA ALA A 53 6.46 24.56 19.39
C ALA A 53 7.75 24.79 20.20
N GLY A 54 8.86 25.00 19.48
CA GLY A 54 10.16 25.30 20.07
C GLY A 54 11.00 24.05 20.34
N GLU A 55 12.27 24.31 20.68
CA GLU A 55 13.26 23.26 20.90
C GLU A 55 13.30 22.85 22.38
N SER A 56 13.58 21.57 22.63
CA SER A 56 13.78 21.03 23.96
C SER A 56 15.26 20.98 24.32
N ALA A 57 15.60 21.42 25.53
CA ALA A 57 16.95 21.28 26.09
C ALA A 57 17.10 20.02 26.98
N VAL A 58 16.17 19.09 26.92
CA VAL A 58 16.22 17.87 27.73
C VAL A 58 17.45 17.03 27.34
N PRO A 59 18.31 16.63 28.29
CA PRO A 59 19.46 15.79 27.99
C PRO A 59 19.03 14.45 27.36
N GLY A 60 19.65 14.10 26.23
CA GLY A 60 19.33 12.87 25.51
C GLY A 60 18.21 13.01 24.47
N ALA A 61 17.64 14.21 24.30
CA ALA A 61 16.73 14.47 23.18
C ALA A 61 17.43 14.20 21.83
N VAL A 62 16.68 13.63 20.89
CA VAL A 62 17.16 13.37 19.53
C VAL A 62 17.01 14.65 18.71
N ASP A 63 18.14 15.30 18.40
CA ASP A 63 18.16 16.50 17.58
C ASP A 63 17.95 16.16 16.10
N PHE A 64 16.92 16.75 15.49
CA PHE A 64 16.59 16.56 14.08
C PHE A 64 17.35 17.52 13.16
N GLU A 65 18.13 18.47 13.70
CA GLU A 65 18.94 19.41 12.92
C GLU A 65 18.11 20.16 11.84
N GLY A 66 16.83 20.39 12.11
CA GLY A 66 15.88 21.00 11.18
C GLY A 66 15.33 20.06 10.10
N ASP A 67 15.59 18.76 10.15
CA ASP A 67 14.93 17.77 9.28
C ASP A 67 13.42 17.70 9.56
N TYR A 68 12.67 17.16 8.62
CA TYR A 68 11.25 16.90 8.82
C TYR A 68 11.03 15.69 9.73
N LEU A 69 10.03 15.78 10.60
CA LEU A 69 9.40 14.67 11.29
C LEU A 69 8.03 14.44 10.68
N LEU A 70 7.86 13.33 9.98
CA LEU A 70 6.62 12.93 9.32
C LEU A 70 5.94 11.80 10.08
N PRO A 71 4.60 11.68 10.01
CA PRO A 71 3.94 10.44 10.39
C PRO A 71 4.44 9.29 9.51
N GLY A 72 4.48 8.09 10.05
CA GLY A 72 4.76 6.89 9.28
C GLY A 72 3.76 6.70 8.15
N LEU A 73 4.23 6.34 6.96
CA LEU A 73 3.37 6.14 5.81
C LEU A 73 2.57 4.84 5.94
N VAL A 74 1.33 4.87 5.48
CA VAL A 74 0.41 3.74 5.37
C VAL A 74 0.19 3.44 3.90
N ASP A 75 0.80 2.38 3.42
CA ASP A 75 0.78 1.99 2.01
C ASP A 75 -0.29 0.92 1.78
N VAL A 76 -1.35 1.26 1.07
CA VAL A 76 -2.52 0.37 0.90
C VAL A 76 -2.42 -0.58 -0.29
N HIS A 77 -1.36 -0.43 -1.10
CA HIS A 77 -1.14 -1.30 -2.25
C HIS A 77 0.34 -1.32 -2.67
N THR A 78 0.97 -2.48 -2.52
CA THR A 78 2.31 -2.72 -3.06
C THR A 78 2.44 -4.13 -3.65
N ASP A 79 2.93 -4.21 -4.90
CA ASP A 79 3.27 -5.47 -5.58
C ASP A 79 4.71 -5.94 -5.27
N HIS A 80 5.43 -5.24 -4.40
CA HIS A 80 6.87 -5.42 -4.25
C HIS A 80 7.25 -6.78 -3.66
N LEU A 81 6.38 -7.40 -2.85
CA LEU A 81 6.65 -8.72 -2.26
C LEU A 81 6.79 -9.81 -3.34
N GLU A 82 6.06 -9.72 -4.45
CA GLU A 82 6.22 -10.64 -5.58
C GLU A 82 7.65 -10.59 -6.15
N LYS A 83 8.23 -9.39 -6.27
CA LYS A 83 9.59 -9.19 -6.79
C LYS A 83 10.66 -9.78 -5.89
N THR A 84 10.48 -9.73 -4.58
CA THR A 84 11.41 -10.34 -3.62
C THR A 84 11.20 -11.84 -3.52
N SER A 85 9.97 -12.33 -3.75
CA SER A 85 9.64 -13.76 -3.74
C SER A 85 10.05 -14.48 -5.02
N MET A 86 9.97 -13.80 -6.18
CA MET A 86 10.41 -14.32 -7.48
C MET A 86 11.29 -13.27 -8.19
N PRO A 87 12.54 -13.08 -7.75
CA PRO A 87 13.42 -12.05 -8.27
C PRO A 87 13.82 -12.25 -9.76
N ARG A 88 13.63 -13.46 -10.27
CA ARG A 88 13.78 -13.83 -11.68
C ARG A 88 12.71 -14.84 -12.06
N ALA A 89 12.26 -14.85 -13.31
CA ALA A 89 11.26 -15.80 -13.82
C ALA A 89 11.64 -17.25 -13.46
N GLY A 90 10.72 -17.95 -12.81
CA GLY A 90 10.88 -19.35 -12.38
C GLY A 90 11.83 -19.56 -11.17
N MET A 91 12.40 -18.51 -10.59
CA MET A 91 13.25 -18.59 -9.41
C MET A 91 12.50 -18.12 -8.16
N PHE A 92 12.05 -19.06 -7.36
CA PHE A 92 11.40 -18.78 -6.09
C PHE A 92 12.45 -18.64 -4.98
N TRP A 93 12.43 -17.50 -4.29
CA TRP A 93 13.31 -17.26 -3.14
C TRP A 93 12.68 -17.85 -1.88
N HIS A 94 13.52 -18.05 -0.82
CA HIS A 94 13.00 -18.56 0.44
C HIS A 94 11.94 -17.60 1.02
N PRO A 95 10.70 -18.05 1.31
CA PRO A 95 9.58 -17.17 1.63
C PRO A 95 9.87 -16.17 2.76
N MET A 96 10.41 -16.64 3.90
CA MET A 96 10.74 -15.77 5.02
C MET A 96 11.82 -14.73 4.65
N ASN A 97 12.84 -15.12 3.87
CA ASN A 97 13.87 -14.18 3.44
C ASN A 97 13.33 -13.15 2.47
N ALA A 98 12.40 -13.53 1.60
CA ALA A 98 11.67 -12.59 0.72
C ALA A 98 10.89 -11.57 1.53
N ALA A 99 10.13 -12.02 2.54
CA ALA A 99 9.36 -11.16 3.44
C ALA A 99 10.27 -10.18 4.21
N MET A 100 11.39 -10.66 4.78
CA MET A 100 12.34 -9.80 5.50
C MET A 100 13.04 -8.77 4.59
N THR A 101 13.33 -9.15 3.33
CA THR A 101 13.92 -8.23 2.35
C THR A 101 12.89 -7.17 1.94
N HIS A 102 11.66 -7.56 1.76
CA HIS A 102 10.55 -6.66 1.46
C HIS A 102 10.32 -5.66 2.61
N ASP A 103 10.21 -6.14 3.84
CA ASP A 103 10.02 -5.36 5.06
C ASP A 103 11.07 -4.24 5.23
N ILE A 104 12.36 -4.53 5.06
CA ILE A 104 13.41 -3.50 5.20
C ILE A 104 13.34 -2.45 4.09
N ILE A 105 12.96 -2.83 2.86
CA ILE A 105 12.82 -1.89 1.75
C ILE A 105 11.65 -0.94 2.00
N LEU A 106 10.53 -1.44 2.53
CA LEU A 106 9.38 -0.62 2.92
C LEU A 106 9.74 0.35 4.04
N ALA A 107 10.38 -0.15 5.11
CA ALA A 107 10.85 0.69 6.20
C ALA A 107 11.78 1.80 5.70
N ALA A 108 12.71 1.49 4.79
CA ALA A 108 13.61 2.46 4.18
C ALA A 108 12.91 3.51 3.31
N ALA A 109 11.68 3.26 2.90
CA ALA A 109 10.81 4.22 2.21
C ALA A 109 9.94 5.08 3.15
N GLY A 110 10.07 4.92 4.48
CA GLY A 110 9.25 5.62 5.48
C GLY A 110 7.88 4.99 5.72
N ILE A 111 7.64 3.80 5.15
CA ILE A 111 6.39 3.05 5.33
C ILE A 111 6.47 2.30 6.67
N THR A 112 5.46 2.47 7.51
CA THR A 112 5.35 1.81 8.83
C THR A 112 4.20 0.83 8.91
N THR A 113 3.25 0.94 7.97
CA THR A 113 2.14 0.00 7.79
C THR A 113 1.95 -0.24 6.30
N VAL A 114 1.83 -1.50 5.90
CA VAL A 114 1.65 -1.89 4.51
C VAL A 114 0.50 -2.88 4.36
N PHE A 115 -0.22 -2.77 3.26
CA PHE A 115 -1.14 -3.78 2.75
C PHE A 115 -0.46 -4.48 1.57
N ASP A 116 0.12 -5.64 1.83
CA ASP A 116 0.78 -6.44 0.81
C ASP A 116 -0.24 -6.91 -0.22
N SER A 117 -0.09 -6.45 -1.48
CA SER A 117 -1.02 -6.79 -2.56
C SER A 117 -0.68 -8.14 -3.16
N LEU A 118 -1.48 -9.15 -2.80
CA LEU A 118 -1.27 -10.53 -3.19
C LEU A 118 -2.26 -10.94 -4.28
N VAL A 119 -1.74 -11.41 -5.40
CA VAL A 119 -2.58 -11.82 -6.53
C VAL A 119 -3.23 -13.17 -6.26
N VAL A 120 -4.56 -13.20 -6.33
CA VAL A 120 -5.40 -14.42 -6.26
C VAL A 120 -5.78 -14.81 -7.68
N GLY A 121 -5.32 -15.96 -8.10
CA GLY A 121 -5.40 -16.39 -9.49
C GLY A 121 -4.09 -16.09 -10.22
N ALA A 122 -4.10 -15.68 -11.38
CA ALA A 122 -3.05 -15.29 -12.33
C ALA A 122 -3.24 -16.01 -13.66
N VAL A 123 -4.28 -15.62 -14.37
CA VAL A 123 -4.63 -16.17 -15.67
C VAL A 123 -3.42 -16.12 -16.62
N GLY A 124 -3.07 -17.27 -17.16
CA GLY A 124 -1.92 -17.39 -18.10
C GLY A 124 -0.52 -17.34 -17.46
N ASN A 125 -0.40 -17.27 -16.12
CA ASN A 125 0.90 -17.28 -15.44
C ASN A 125 0.97 -18.29 -14.29
N PRO A 126 1.33 -19.57 -14.56
CA PRO A 126 1.36 -20.62 -13.56
C PRO A 126 2.39 -20.42 -12.45
N ASP A 127 3.47 -19.69 -12.72
CA ASP A 127 4.48 -19.41 -11.69
C ASP A 127 3.97 -18.35 -10.70
N ARG A 128 3.27 -17.34 -11.17
CA ARG A 128 2.65 -16.32 -10.31
C ARG A 128 1.59 -16.93 -9.39
N ARG A 129 0.82 -17.90 -9.89
CA ARG A 129 -0.18 -18.63 -9.07
C ARG A 129 0.45 -19.35 -7.87
N LYS A 130 1.70 -19.82 -7.99
CA LYS A 130 2.43 -20.48 -6.89
C LYS A 130 2.90 -19.51 -5.81
N LEU A 131 2.95 -18.20 -6.11
CA LEU A 131 3.49 -17.20 -5.18
C LEU A 131 2.57 -16.95 -3.99
N LEU A 132 1.26 -16.93 -4.18
CA LEU A 132 0.30 -16.58 -3.12
C LEU A 132 0.55 -17.35 -1.81
N PRO A 133 0.54 -18.69 -1.77
CA PRO A 133 0.78 -19.41 -0.53
C PRO A 133 2.20 -19.20 0.02
N LEU A 134 3.20 -19.03 -0.84
CA LEU A 134 4.58 -18.79 -0.42
C LEU A 134 4.73 -17.41 0.25
N MET A 135 4.11 -16.37 -0.29
CA MET A 135 4.15 -15.03 0.27
C MET A 135 3.45 -14.96 1.62
N ILE A 136 2.25 -15.55 1.73
CA ILE A 136 1.50 -15.62 2.99
C ILE A 136 2.31 -16.38 4.04
N GLN A 137 2.86 -17.55 3.69
CA GLN A 137 3.70 -18.34 4.60
C GLN A 137 4.94 -17.56 5.05
N GLY A 138 5.61 -16.86 4.14
CA GLY A 138 6.80 -16.08 4.45
C GLY A 138 6.53 -14.93 5.43
N LEU A 139 5.45 -14.19 5.23
CA LEU A 139 5.01 -13.14 6.15
C LEU A 139 4.61 -13.71 7.52
N ALA A 140 3.85 -14.81 7.54
CA ALA A 140 3.42 -15.45 8.78
C ALA A 140 4.62 -15.96 9.60
N ASP A 141 5.59 -16.61 8.96
CA ASP A 141 6.80 -17.13 9.62
C ASP A 141 7.68 -16.00 10.15
N ALA A 142 7.90 -14.94 9.36
CA ALA A 142 8.68 -13.78 9.76
C ALA A 142 8.02 -13.02 10.92
N ARG A 143 6.69 -12.86 10.89
CA ARG A 143 5.90 -12.27 11.98
C ARG A 143 6.02 -13.10 13.26
N LYS A 144 5.78 -14.41 13.18
CA LYS A 144 5.89 -15.31 14.34
C LYS A 144 7.27 -15.30 14.98
N ALA A 145 8.30 -15.12 14.18
CA ALA A 145 9.68 -15.02 14.65
C ALA A 145 10.08 -13.61 15.16
N GLY A 146 9.18 -12.61 15.08
CA GLY A 146 9.46 -11.23 15.50
C GLY A 146 10.50 -10.53 14.64
N LEU A 147 10.59 -10.88 13.35
CA LEU A 147 11.63 -10.39 12.43
C LEU A 147 11.15 -9.22 11.55
N LEU A 148 9.84 -8.93 11.53
CA LEU A 148 9.29 -7.79 10.79
C LEU A 148 9.47 -6.50 11.59
N ARG A 149 9.80 -5.44 10.89
CA ARG A 149 10.03 -4.09 11.43
C ARG A 149 8.77 -3.26 11.48
N ILE A 150 7.92 -3.45 10.45
CA ILE A 150 6.69 -2.69 10.23
C ILE A 150 5.47 -3.61 10.30
N ASP A 151 4.28 -3.01 10.30
CA ASP A 151 3.02 -3.77 10.29
C ASP A 151 2.66 -4.19 8.85
N HIS A 152 2.45 -5.48 8.66
CA HIS A 152 2.00 -6.07 7.40
C HIS A 152 0.54 -6.52 7.52
N LEU A 153 -0.32 -5.95 6.72
CA LEU A 153 -1.70 -6.35 6.46
C LEU A 153 -1.78 -6.92 5.05
N LEU A 154 -2.88 -7.55 4.68
CA LEU A 154 -3.02 -8.17 3.38
C LEU A 154 -4.10 -7.47 2.55
N HIS A 155 -3.78 -7.24 1.29
CA HIS A 155 -4.67 -6.81 0.24
C HIS A 155 -4.75 -7.93 -0.82
N MET A 156 -5.93 -8.51 -1.03
CA MET A 156 -6.10 -9.61 -1.98
C MET A 156 -6.56 -9.04 -3.33
N ARG A 157 -5.73 -9.20 -4.37
CA ARG A 157 -6.04 -8.75 -5.75
C ARG A 157 -6.58 -9.91 -6.56
N CYS A 158 -7.84 -9.86 -6.91
CA CYS A 158 -8.56 -10.94 -7.57
C CYS A 158 -8.70 -10.69 -9.07
N ASP A 159 -8.39 -11.69 -9.92
CA ASP A 159 -8.66 -11.63 -11.36
C ASP A 159 -10.02 -12.29 -11.61
N ALA A 160 -10.98 -11.52 -12.10
CA ALA A 160 -12.32 -12.00 -12.38
C ALA A 160 -12.37 -13.16 -13.40
N ARG A 161 -11.36 -13.28 -14.26
CA ARG A 161 -11.26 -14.36 -15.26
C ARG A 161 -10.67 -15.65 -14.70
N GLU A 162 -10.25 -15.67 -13.43
CA GLU A 162 -9.67 -16.86 -12.82
C GLU A 162 -10.72 -17.95 -12.61
N ALA A 163 -10.51 -19.13 -13.21
CA ALA A 163 -11.35 -20.29 -12.96
C ALA A 163 -11.16 -20.76 -11.50
N GLY A 164 -12.26 -20.88 -10.75
CA GLY A 164 -12.21 -21.23 -9.33
C GLY A 164 -11.72 -20.07 -8.44
N LEU A 165 -11.95 -18.81 -8.83
CA LEU A 165 -11.55 -17.65 -8.06
C LEU A 165 -11.97 -17.74 -6.59
N MET A 166 -13.22 -18.10 -6.34
CA MET A 166 -13.74 -18.17 -4.97
C MET A 166 -13.12 -19.31 -4.14
N GLU A 167 -12.78 -20.44 -4.75
CA GLU A 167 -12.07 -21.52 -4.08
C GLU A 167 -10.65 -21.10 -3.65
N LEU A 168 -10.03 -20.20 -4.41
CA LEU A 168 -8.71 -19.63 -4.09
C LEU A 168 -8.77 -18.51 -3.05
N LEU A 169 -9.82 -17.71 -3.06
CA LEU A 169 -9.95 -16.50 -2.21
C LEU A 169 -10.58 -16.80 -0.85
N ASP A 170 -11.66 -17.60 -0.81
CA ASP A 170 -12.49 -17.81 0.37
C ASP A 170 -11.71 -18.27 1.63
N PRO A 171 -10.66 -19.12 1.50
CA PRO A 171 -9.83 -19.51 2.66
C PRO A 171 -9.16 -18.35 3.39
N TYR A 172 -9.01 -17.19 2.76
CA TYR A 172 -8.30 -16.02 3.30
C TYR A 172 -9.23 -14.91 3.77
N LEU A 173 -10.50 -14.87 3.32
CA LEU A 173 -11.41 -13.76 3.63
C LEU A 173 -11.76 -13.61 5.12
N ASP A 174 -11.58 -14.65 5.91
CA ASP A 174 -11.80 -14.61 7.36
C ASP A 174 -10.48 -14.43 8.15
N ASP A 175 -9.33 -14.29 7.48
CA ASP A 175 -8.06 -13.95 8.13
C ASP A 175 -8.09 -12.48 8.57
N PRO A 176 -7.87 -12.16 9.85
CA PRO A 176 -7.90 -10.78 10.35
C PRO A 176 -6.82 -9.87 9.76
N LEU A 177 -5.83 -10.43 9.08
CA LEU A 177 -4.82 -9.67 8.36
C LEU A 177 -5.29 -9.20 6.99
N VAL A 178 -6.27 -9.87 6.39
CA VAL A 178 -6.90 -9.43 5.14
C VAL A 178 -7.85 -8.28 5.47
N ARG A 179 -7.48 -7.10 5.03
CA ARG A 179 -8.21 -5.87 5.34
C ARG A 179 -8.80 -5.19 4.12
N PHE A 180 -8.43 -5.66 2.93
CA PHE A 180 -8.83 -5.08 1.67
C PHE A 180 -8.81 -6.11 0.56
N VAL A 181 -9.79 -6.09 -0.34
CA VAL A 181 -9.85 -6.93 -1.52
C VAL A 181 -10.22 -6.11 -2.75
N THR A 182 -9.61 -6.42 -3.87
CA THR A 182 -9.85 -5.71 -5.13
C THR A 182 -10.17 -6.70 -6.24
N LEU A 183 -11.07 -6.33 -7.11
CA LEU A 183 -11.44 -7.12 -8.28
C LEU A 183 -11.00 -6.44 -9.56
N LEU A 184 -10.05 -7.06 -10.25
CA LEU A 184 -9.61 -6.70 -11.60
C LEU A 184 -10.40 -7.52 -12.62
N ASP A 185 -10.91 -6.86 -13.65
CA ASP A 185 -11.56 -7.52 -14.77
C ASP A 185 -11.02 -7.01 -16.11
N ASP A 186 -10.12 -7.76 -16.69
CA ASP A 186 -9.53 -7.52 -18.01
C ASP A 186 -10.18 -8.37 -19.11
N SER A 187 -11.42 -8.86 -18.89
CA SER A 187 -12.13 -9.61 -19.89
C SER A 187 -12.48 -8.76 -21.13
N PRO A 188 -12.46 -9.31 -22.34
CA PRO A 188 -12.73 -8.54 -23.57
C PRO A 188 -14.10 -7.87 -23.58
N GLY A 189 -15.12 -8.54 -23.04
CA GLY A 189 -16.48 -8.04 -22.99
C GLY A 189 -16.66 -6.84 -22.06
N ARG A 190 -15.69 -6.61 -21.14
CA ARG A 190 -15.72 -5.44 -20.28
C ARG A 190 -15.16 -4.19 -20.98
N ASP A 191 -14.03 -4.32 -21.68
CA ASP A 191 -13.42 -3.25 -22.48
C ASP A 191 -12.57 -3.86 -23.61
N ILE A 192 -13.19 -4.04 -24.78
CA ILE A 192 -12.56 -4.64 -25.94
C ILE A 192 -11.36 -3.83 -26.46
N GLU A 193 -11.40 -2.49 -26.38
CA GLU A 193 -10.31 -1.66 -26.83
C GLU A 193 -9.09 -1.73 -25.90
N ARG A 194 -9.33 -1.83 -24.60
CA ARG A 194 -8.27 -2.10 -23.60
C ARG A 194 -7.66 -3.47 -23.85
N PHE A 195 -8.46 -4.50 -24.06
CA PHE A 195 -8.00 -5.85 -24.39
C PHE A 195 -7.09 -5.83 -25.61
N ARG A 196 -7.55 -5.28 -26.76
CA ARG A 196 -6.78 -5.16 -28.01
C ARG A 196 -5.48 -4.40 -27.81
N ARG A 197 -5.53 -3.28 -27.10
CA ARG A 197 -4.34 -2.47 -26.78
C ARG A 197 -3.33 -3.29 -25.96
N THR A 198 -3.76 -4.10 -25.03
CA THR A 198 -2.91 -4.97 -24.22
C THR A 198 -2.26 -6.06 -25.08
N MET A 199 -3.02 -6.70 -25.97
CA MET A 199 -2.48 -7.73 -26.86
C MET A 199 -1.46 -7.15 -27.86
N ARG A 200 -1.73 -5.96 -28.44
CA ARG A 200 -0.77 -5.26 -29.31
C ARG A 200 0.54 -4.94 -28.58
N ARG A 201 0.50 -4.58 -27.31
CA ARG A 201 1.71 -4.39 -26.48
C ARG A 201 2.50 -5.68 -26.29
N ARG A 202 1.82 -6.82 -26.21
CA ARG A 202 2.45 -8.15 -26.21
C ARG A 202 3.00 -8.54 -27.58
N LYS A 203 2.91 -7.65 -28.58
CA LYS A 203 3.37 -7.83 -29.97
C LYS A 203 2.64 -8.94 -30.72
N MET A 204 1.39 -9.20 -30.36
CA MET A 204 0.53 -10.14 -31.09
C MET A 204 0.05 -9.50 -32.40
N SER A 205 -0.09 -10.32 -33.44
CA SER A 205 -0.69 -9.92 -34.71
C SER A 205 -2.20 -9.71 -34.60
N GLU A 206 -2.80 -8.95 -35.51
CA GLU A 206 -4.26 -8.74 -35.51
C GLU A 206 -5.05 -10.07 -35.65
N GLU A 207 -4.47 -11.06 -36.35
CA GLU A 207 -5.06 -12.39 -36.51
C GLU A 207 -5.05 -13.18 -35.18
N GLU A 208 -3.94 -13.09 -34.43
CA GLU A 208 -3.83 -13.66 -33.08
C GLU A 208 -4.78 -12.98 -32.11
N ILE A 209 -4.89 -11.64 -32.16
CA ILE A 209 -5.82 -10.87 -31.33
C ILE A 209 -7.26 -11.28 -31.61
N ALA A 210 -7.66 -11.38 -32.88
CA ALA A 210 -9.02 -11.79 -33.26
C ALA A 210 -9.36 -13.24 -32.78
N ARG A 211 -8.37 -14.13 -32.77
CA ARG A 211 -8.53 -15.49 -32.23
C ARG A 211 -8.72 -15.45 -30.72
N GLU A 212 -7.86 -14.73 -30.00
CA GLU A 212 -7.96 -14.55 -28.55
C GLU A 212 -9.32 -13.92 -28.14
N GLU A 213 -9.80 -12.93 -28.92
CA GLU A 213 -11.14 -12.35 -28.71
C GLU A 213 -12.25 -13.39 -28.83
N ALA A 214 -12.17 -14.24 -29.85
CA ALA A 214 -13.18 -15.28 -30.07
C ALA A 214 -13.16 -16.36 -28.98
N GLU A 215 -11.97 -16.71 -28.48
CA GLU A 215 -11.78 -17.67 -27.38
C GLU A 215 -12.22 -17.08 -26.03
N ALA A 216 -12.01 -15.79 -25.84
CA ALA A 216 -12.31 -15.10 -24.59
C ALA A 216 -13.80 -14.80 -24.36
N ALA A 217 -14.68 -15.06 -25.34
CA ALA A 217 -16.13 -14.93 -25.12
C ALA A 217 -16.66 -15.82 -23.96
N THR A 218 -16.01 -16.98 -23.74
CA THR A 218 -16.30 -17.85 -22.58
C THR A 218 -15.75 -17.28 -21.27
N GLU A 219 -14.70 -16.47 -21.31
CA GLU A 219 -14.12 -15.81 -20.14
C GLU A 219 -15.04 -14.68 -19.63
N ASP A 220 -15.79 -14.01 -20.51
CA ASP A 220 -16.71 -12.93 -20.12
C ASP A 220 -17.84 -13.43 -19.22
N GLU A 221 -18.39 -14.63 -19.53
CA GLU A 221 -19.44 -15.24 -18.70
C GLU A 221 -18.87 -15.67 -17.34
N LEU A 222 -17.68 -16.27 -17.33
CA LEU A 222 -16.97 -16.65 -16.11
C LEU A 222 -16.64 -15.40 -15.26
N ALA A 223 -16.09 -14.36 -15.87
CA ALA A 223 -15.74 -13.11 -15.17
C ALA A 223 -16.97 -12.46 -14.55
N ARG A 224 -18.10 -12.46 -15.26
CA ARG A 224 -19.38 -11.97 -14.73
C ARG A 224 -19.86 -12.78 -13.53
N ALA A 225 -19.80 -14.11 -13.59
CA ALA A 225 -20.18 -14.98 -12.49
C ALA A 225 -19.27 -14.75 -11.27
N ASN A 226 -17.96 -14.65 -11.49
CA ASN A 226 -16.99 -14.40 -10.44
C ASN A 226 -17.19 -13.01 -9.80
N ARG A 227 -17.50 -11.95 -10.58
CA ARG A 227 -17.81 -10.62 -10.01
C ARG A 227 -18.96 -10.68 -9.01
N LEU A 228 -20.06 -11.36 -9.37
CA LEU A 228 -21.22 -11.50 -8.48
C LEU A 228 -20.88 -12.28 -7.22
N ALA A 229 -20.21 -13.42 -7.34
CA ALA A 229 -19.81 -14.25 -6.20
C ALA A 229 -18.83 -13.49 -5.27
N PHE A 230 -17.87 -12.77 -5.84
CA PHE A 230 -16.92 -11.92 -5.11
C PHE A 230 -17.66 -10.85 -4.30
N VAL A 231 -18.57 -10.12 -4.92
CA VAL A 231 -19.35 -9.05 -4.25
C VAL A 231 -20.17 -9.60 -3.10
N GLU A 232 -20.85 -10.75 -3.30
CA GLU A 232 -21.62 -11.40 -2.25
C GLU A 232 -20.73 -11.83 -1.07
N ALA A 233 -19.57 -12.43 -1.35
CA ALA A 233 -18.64 -12.88 -0.33
C ALA A 233 -18.08 -11.71 0.51
N CYS A 234 -17.75 -10.58 -0.14
CA CYS A 234 -17.26 -9.37 0.54
C CYS A 234 -18.35 -8.73 1.40
N LYS A 235 -19.57 -8.59 0.86
CA LYS A 235 -20.71 -8.02 1.60
C LYS A 235 -21.08 -8.86 2.83
N ALA A 236 -21.06 -10.19 2.71
CA ALA A 236 -21.37 -11.08 3.83
C ALA A 236 -20.41 -10.92 5.01
N ARG A 237 -19.19 -10.41 4.77
CA ARG A 237 -18.14 -10.20 5.78
C ARG A 237 -17.90 -8.73 6.14
N ALA A 238 -18.65 -7.82 5.55
CA ALA A 238 -18.39 -6.37 5.64
C ALA A 238 -16.92 -6.02 5.28
N MET A 239 -16.32 -6.78 4.35
CA MET A 239 -14.96 -6.60 3.88
C MET A 239 -14.90 -5.36 2.97
N PRO A 240 -13.98 -4.40 3.20
CA PRO A 240 -13.71 -3.34 2.24
C PRO A 240 -13.29 -3.91 0.89
N PHE A 241 -13.94 -3.48 -0.19
CA PHE A 241 -13.65 -3.99 -1.53
C PHE A 241 -13.75 -2.89 -2.59
N ALA A 242 -12.95 -3.02 -3.65
CA ALA A 242 -12.80 -2.02 -4.68
C ALA A 242 -12.90 -2.59 -6.10
N SER A 243 -13.23 -1.72 -7.04
CA SER A 243 -12.94 -1.92 -8.46
C SER A 243 -11.49 -1.55 -8.77
N HIS A 244 -10.94 -2.09 -9.85
CA HIS A 244 -9.55 -1.87 -10.22
C HIS A 244 -9.42 -1.61 -11.72
N ASP A 245 -8.63 -0.60 -12.08
CA ASP A 245 -8.34 -0.26 -13.49
C ASP A 245 -9.58 0.10 -14.33
N ASP A 246 -10.58 0.73 -13.74
CA ASP A 246 -11.77 1.15 -14.47
C ASP A 246 -11.45 2.13 -15.59
N THR A 247 -12.00 1.85 -16.78
CA THR A 247 -11.75 2.63 -18.01
C THR A 247 -12.87 3.61 -18.30
N LEU A 248 -14.13 3.19 -18.08
CA LEU A 248 -15.34 3.86 -18.50
C LEU A 248 -16.19 4.28 -17.29
N ALA A 249 -17.04 5.27 -17.48
CA ALA A 249 -18.00 5.70 -16.47
C ALA A 249 -18.99 4.57 -16.09
N GLU A 250 -19.33 3.70 -17.04
CA GLU A 250 -20.21 2.56 -16.81
C GLU A 250 -19.59 1.52 -15.85
N HIS A 251 -18.26 1.37 -15.83
CA HIS A 251 -17.58 0.51 -14.89
C HIS A 251 -17.74 1.03 -13.45
N ILE A 252 -17.64 2.34 -13.28
CA ILE A 252 -17.85 3.00 -12.00
C ILE A 252 -19.31 2.87 -11.56
N ALA A 253 -20.27 3.08 -12.47
CA ALA A 253 -21.70 2.91 -12.15
C ALA A 253 -22.03 1.46 -11.72
N GLU A 254 -21.39 0.45 -12.35
CA GLU A 254 -21.52 -0.95 -11.92
C GLU A 254 -20.90 -1.16 -10.53
N ALA A 255 -19.69 -0.64 -10.28
CA ALA A 255 -19.01 -0.73 -9.00
C ALA A 255 -19.81 -0.08 -7.86
N GLU A 256 -20.37 1.11 -8.11
CA GLU A 256 -21.29 1.80 -7.18
C GLU A 256 -22.54 0.93 -6.91
N GLY A 257 -23.15 0.36 -7.96
CA GLY A 257 -24.28 -0.57 -7.83
C GLY A 257 -23.96 -1.82 -7.02
N PHE A 258 -22.71 -2.26 -7.02
CA PHE A 258 -22.20 -3.33 -6.16
C PHE A 258 -21.90 -2.84 -4.74
N GLY A 259 -21.96 -1.53 -4.46
CA GLY A 259 -21.65 -0.96 -3.16
C GLY A 259 -20.15 -0.83 -2.90
N MET A 260 -19.33 -0.81 -3.94
CA MET A 260 -17.92 -0.45 -3.84
C MET A 260 -17.80 1.05 -3.55
N THR A 261 -16.95 1.41 -2.61
CA THR A 261 -16.69 2.80 -2.22
C THR A 261 -15.28 3.26 -2.56
N ILE A 262 -14.50 2.40 -3.20
CA ILE A 262 -13.11 2.63 -3.57
C ILE A 262 -12.94 2.31 -5.05
N SER A 263 -12.31 3.23 -5.80
CA SER A 263 -11.84 3.02 -7.18
C SER A 263 -10.31 3.01 -7.17
N GLU A 264 -9.72 1.86 -7.46
CA GLU A 264 -8.28 1.67 -7.44
C GLU A 264 -7.75 1.78 -8.87
N PHE A 265 -6.83 2.72 -9.09
CA PHE A 265 -6.18 3.00 -10.38
C PHE A 265 -7.12 3.26 -11.56
N PRO A 266 -8.08 4.19 -11.48
CA PRO A 266 -8.85 4.55 -12.66
C PRO A 266 -7.90 4.95 -13.79
N ILE A 267 -8.07 4.36 -14.99
CA ILE A 267 -7.10 4.48 -16.08
C ILE A 267 -7.41 5.58 -17.08
N SER A 268 -8.56 6.24 -16.93
CA SER A 268 -8.98 7.39 -17.72
C SER A 268 -9.42 8.54 -16.82
N ILE A 269 -9.36 9.75 -17.36
CA ILE A 269 -9.90 10.93 -16.65
C ILE A 269 -11.42 10.84 -16.50
N GLU A 270 -12.09 10.18 -17.44
CA GLU A 270 -13.54 9.96 -17.43
C GLU A 270 -13.94 9.05 -16.26
N SER A 271 -13.28 7.89 -16.11
CA SER A 271 -13.58 6.99 -14.99
C SER A 271 -13.23 7.61 -13.64
N ALA A 272 -12.12 8.37 -13.54
CA ALA A 272 -11.76 9.09 -12.32
C ALA A 272 -12.79 10.15 -11.94
N ARG A 273 -13.28 10.96 -12.91
CA ARG A 273 -14.35 11.92 -12.67
C ARG A 273 -15.65 11.26 -12.26
N ALA A 274 -15.99 10.13 -12.88
CA ALA A 274 -17.17 9.36 -12.51
C ALA A 274 -17.05 8.81 -11.08
N ALA A 275 -15.89 8.27 -10.69
CA ALA A 275 -15.63 7.81 -9.33
C ALA A 275 -15.74 8.94 -8.30
N GLY A 276 -15.13 10.10 -8.57
CA GLY A 276 -15.28 11.29 -7.71
C GLY A 276 -16.74 11.77 -7.58
N ALA A 277 -17.50 11.78 -8.68
CA ALA A 277 -18.91 12.14 -8.68
C ALA A 277 -19.79 11.15 -7.89
N ALA A 278 -19.42 9.87 -7.87
CA ALA A 278 -20.07 8.83 -7.07
C ALA A 278 -19.61 8.84 -5.59
N GLY A 279 -18.68 9.73 -5.21
CA GLY A 279 -18.15 9.81 -3.84
C GLY A 279 -17.23 8.63 -3.47
N MET A 280 -16.67 7.94 -4.45
CA MET A 280 -15.70 6.88 -4.22
C MET A 280 -14.33 7.45 -3.88
N THR A 281 -13.61 6.79 -2.97
CA THR A 281 -12.21 7.09 -2.69
C THR A 281 -11.32 6.63 -3.84
N ILE A 282 -10.51 7.52 -4.40
CA ILE A 282 -9.63 7.22 -5.53
C ILE A 282 -8.21 6.95 -5.04
N ILE A 283 -7.69 5.75 -5.33
CA ILE A 283 -6.32 5.33 -5.02
C ILE A 283 -5.49 5.37 -6.31
N THR A 284 -4.30 6.01 -6.24
CA THR A 284 -3.39 6.16 -7.39
C THR A 284 -1.98 5.72 -7.05
N GLY A 285 -1.30 5.08 -8.01
CA GLY A 285 0.07 4.61 -7.85
C GLY A 285 1.11 5.75 -7.96
N SER A 286 1.98 5.82 -6.96
CA SER A 286 3.07 6.81 -6.88
C SER A 286 4.06 6.79 -8.05
N PRO A 287 4.41 5.63 -8.68
CA PRO A 287 5.33 5.64 -9.82
C PRO A 287 4.81 6.47 -11.01
N ASN A 288 3.49 6.48 -11.21
CA ASN A 288 2.84 7.28 -12.26
C ASN A 288 2.98 8.80 -11.98
N ILE A 289 2.83 9.21 -10.71
CA ILE A 289 3.01 10.61 -10.28
C ILE A 289 4.48 11.03 -10.45
N VAL A 290 5.43 10.23 -9.96
CA VAL A 290 6.86 10.55 -10.06
C VAL A 290 7.32 10.64 -11.50
N ALA A 291 6.95 9.66 -12.34
CA ALA A 291 7.31 9.63 -13.75
C ALA A 291 6.58 10.70 -14.59
N GLY A 292 5.48 11.27 -14.10
CA GLY A 292 4.62 12.21 -14.82
C GLY A 292 3.86 11.59 -16.00
N ARG A 293 3.84 10.26 -16.08
CA ARG A 293 3.14 9.49 -17.10
C ARG A 293 2.94 8.05 -16.67
N SER A 294 1.89 7.41 -17.16
CA SER A 294 1.73 5.96 -17.01
C SER A 294 2.66 5.20 -17.95
N HIS A 295 3.31 4.13 -17.47
CA HIS A 295 4.13 3.24 -18.29
C HIS A 295 3.30 2.43 -19.30
N VAL A 296 1.99 2.33 -19.08
CA VAL A 296 1.03 1.62 -19.96
C VAL A 296 0.14 2.56 -20.78
N GLY A 297 0.35 3.90 -20.71
CA GLY A 297 -0.39 4.90 -21.48
C GLY A 297 -1.79 5.20 -20.91
N ASN A 298 -2.01 4.92 -19.64
CA ASN A 298 -3.19 5.37 -18.89
C ASN A 298 -3.05 6.86 -18.52
N VAL A 299 -4.07 7.45 -17.90
CA VAL A 299 -4.03 8.83 -17.43
C VAL A 299 -2.84 9.06 -16.51
N SER A 300 -2.24 10.25 -16.59
CA SER A 300 -1.16 10.64 -15.68
C SER A 300 -1.72 10.89 -14.27
N GLY A 301 -1.01 10.39 -13.24
CA GLY A 301 -1.35 10.71 -11.86
C GLY A 301 -1.26 12.21 -11.55
N ARG A 302 -0.41 12.96 -12.25
CA ARG A 302 -0.34 14.42 -12.13
C ARG A 302 -1.56 15.10 -12.72
N ASP A 303 -2.12 14.59 -13.82
CA ASP A 303 -3.35 15.14 -14.41
C ASP A 303 -4.54 14.87 -13.48
N LEU A 304 -4.61 13.69 -12.86
CA LEU A 304 -5.61 13.39 -11.82
C LEU A 304 -5.47 14.33 -10.61
N ALA A 305 -4.24 14.55 -10.15
CA ALA A 305 -3.96 15.43 -9.02
C ALA A 305 -4.34 16.89 -9.32
N ALA A 306 -4.05 17.37 -10.53
CA ALA A 306 -4.41 18.72 -10.96
C ALA A 306 -5.92 18.97 -11.00
N GLU A 307 -6.71 17.91 -11.16
CA GLU A 307 -8.18 17.96 -11.08
C GLU A 307 -8.72 17.64 -9.68
N GLY A 308 -7.86 17.37 -8.70
CA GLY A 308 -8.29 17.00 -7.35
C GLY A 308 -8.91 15.60 -7.27
N LEU A 309 -8.57 14.72 -8.19
CA LEU A 309 -9.12 13.36 -8.35
C LEU A 309 -8.21 12.27 -7.75
N ILE A 310 -7.47 12.59 -6.69
CA ILE A 310 -6.68 11.61 -5.93
C ILE A 310 -6.95 11.82 -4.45
N ASP A 311 -7.39 10.77 -3.77
CA ASP A 311 -7.55 10.78 -2.32
C ASP A 311 -6.35 10.13 -1.62
N ILE A 312 -5.88 9.00 -2.15
CA ILE A 312 -4.81 8.18 -1.56
C ILE A 312 -3.76 7.88 -2.63
N VAL A 313 -2.49 7.95 -2.21
CA VAL A 313 -1.34 7.53 -3.00
C VAL A 313 -0.75 6.27 -2.38
N CYS A 314 -0.50 5.25 -3.20
CA CYS A 314 0.15 3.99 -2.80
C CYS A 314 1.44 3.74 -3.57
N SER A 315 2.29 2.82 -3.10
CA SER A 315 3.60 2.59 -3.72
C SER A 315 3.57 1.76 -5.00
N ASP A 316 2.52 0.98 -5.20
CA ASP A 316 2.37 0.08 -6.34
C ASP A 316 3.59 -0.87 -6.44
N TYR A 317 4.44 -0.76 -7.45
CA TYR A 317 5.60 -1.64 -7.65
C TYR A 317 6.95 -1.03 -7.25
N ILE A 318 6.99 0.21 -6.71
CA ILE A 318 8.23 0.90 -6.27
C ILE A 318 8.02 1.54 -4.89
N PRO A 319 8.32 0.87 -3.77
CA PRO A 319 8.13 1.42 -2.42
C PRO A 319 8.74 2.82 -2.23
N ALA A 320 9.95 3.04 -2.70
CA ALA A 320 10.65 4.32 -2.58
C ALA A 320 9.98 5.48 -3.31
N SER A 321 9.04 5.22 -4.22
CA SER A 321 8.33 6.27 -4.95
C SER A 321 7.20 6.91 -4.15
N LEU A 322 6.70 6.27 -3.08
CA LEU A 322 5.56 6.78 -2.32
C LEU A 322 5.86 8.17 -1.73
N LEU A 323 6.85 8.26 -0.86
CA LEU A 323 7.24 9.55 -0.27
C LEU A 323 7.62 10.59 -1.33
N HIS A 324 8.34 10.16 -2.38
CA HIS A 324 8.72 11.05 -3.47
C HIS A 324 7.51 11.61 -4.23
N ALA A 325 6.48 10.79 -4.47
CA ALA A 325 5.25 11.24 -5.11
C ALA A 325 4.52 12.30 -4.28
N LEU A 326 4.43 12.10 -2.95
CA LEU A 326 3.83 13.07 -2.05
C LEU A 326 4.57 14.41 -2.10
N TRP A 327 5.90 14.40 -2.22
CA TRP A 327 6.70 15.62 -2.43
C TRP A 327 6.46 16.26 -3.80
N VAL A 328 6.33 15.46 -4.86
CA VAL A 328 6.02 15.97 -6.21
C VAL A 328 4.67 16.69 -6.25
N LEU A 329 3.70 16.24 -5.46
CA LEU A 329 2.39 16.88 -5.39
C LEU A 329 2.42 18.27 -4.73
N THR A 330 3.46 18.63 -3.99
CA THR A 330 3.61 19.98 -3.42
C THR A 330 4.18 20.99 -4.41
N ALA A 331 4.75 20.53 -5.53
CA ALA A 331 5.33 21.39 -6.55
C ALA A 331 4.28 21.92 -7.54
N ASP A 332 4.61 23.06 -8.18
CA ASP A 332 3.83 23.59 -9.29
C ASP A 332 3.71 22.58 -10.46
N PRO A 333 2.59 22.51 -11.16
CA PRO A 333 1.36 23.31 -11.05
C PRO A 333 0.31 22.77 -10.05
N ILE A 334 0.57 21.66 -9.34
CA ILE A 334 -0.39 21.04 -8.40
C ILE A 334 -0.49 21.85 -7.12
N GLY A 335 0.68 22.09 -6.45
CA GLY A 335 0.81 23.06 -5.37
C GLY A 335 0.06 22.71 -4.08
N LEU A 336 -0.11 21.42 -3.74
CA LEU A 336 -0.65 21.03 -2.43
C LEU A 336 0.29 21.51 -1.31
N ASP A 337 -0.25 21.89 -0.17
CA ASP A 337 0.62 22.04 1.01
C ASP A 337 1.15 20.69 1.49
N LEU A 338 2.26 20.70 2.21
CA LEU A 338 2.94 19.47 2.64
C LEU A 338 2.06 18.61 3.56
N PRO A 339 1.31 19.15 4.55
CA PRO A 339 0.36 18.37 5.33
C PRO A 339 -0.68 17.64 4.48
N GLN A 340 -1.29 18.33 3.52
CA GLN A 340 -2.28 17.72 2.61
C GLN A 340 -1.69 16.58 1.79
N ALA A 341 -0.48 16.80 1.22
CA ALA A 341 0.20 15.78 0.44
C ALA A 341 0.57 14.56 1.30
N ILE A 342 1.15 14.75 2.49
CA ILE A 342 1.52 13.66 3.40
C ILE A 342 0.28 12.88 3.86
N ALA A 343 -0.82 13.56 4.13
CA ALA A 343 -2.07 12.90 4.53
C ALA A 343 -2.57 11.88 3.49
N MET A 344 -2.27 12.07 2.19
CA MET A 344 -2.65 11.12 1.13
C MET A 344 -1.92 9.78 1.22
N GLY A 345 -0.78 9.71 1.88
CA GLY A 345 -0.01 8.49 2.13
C GLY A 345 0.08 8.09 3.60
N SER A 346 -0.68 8.72 4.49
CA SER A 346 -0.62 8.44 5.93
C SER A 346 -2.01 8.46 6.59
N LYS A 347 -2.58 9.64 6.86
CA LYS A 347 -3.85 9.81 7.57
C LYS A 347 -5.04 9.26 6.80
N ARG A 348 -5.20 9.65 5.53
CA ARG A 348 -6.36 9.21 4.72
C ARG A 348 -6.45 7.70 4.54
N PRO A 349 -5.36 6.97 4.19
CA PRO A 349 -5.41 5.52 4.15
C PRO A 349 -5.65 4.89 5.53
N ALA A 350 -5.10 5.45 6.61
CA ALA A 350 -5.36 4.97 7.97
C ALA A 350 -6.86 5.10 8.33
N GLU A 351 -7.47 6.25 8.06
CA GLU A 351 -8.90 6.50 8.29
C GLU A 351 -9.78 5.56 7.45
N LEU A 352 -9.47 5.40 6.15
CA LEU A 352 -10.23 4.53 5.24
C LEU A 352 -10.34 3.10 5.75
N PHE A 353 -9.26 2.57 6.31
CA PHE A 353 -9.20 1.18 6.78
C PHE A 353 -9.34 1.04 8.30
N GLY A 354 -9.77 2.09 9.01
CA GLY A 354 -10.08 2.07 10.43
C GLY A 354 -8.85 1.87 11.33
N LEU A 355 -7.67 2.30 10.90
CA LEU A 355 -6.44 2.31 11.71
C LEU A 355 -6.39 3.60 12.54
N SER A 356 -7.21 3.68 13.57
CA SER A 356 -7.44 4.90 14.35
C SER A 356 -6.30 5.29 15.31
N ASP A 357 -5.26 4.46 15.41
CA ASP A 357 -4.12 4.68 16.31
C ASP A 357 -2.90 5.33 15.63
N ARG A 358 -2.95 5.59 14.32
CA ARG A 358 -1.82 6.04 13.50
C ARG A 358 -2.23 6.95 12.35
N GLY A 359 -1.26 7.41 11.54
CA GLY A 359 -1.47 8.17 10.30
C GLY A 359 -1.23 9.67 10.46
N GLU A 360 -1.11 10.20 11.67
CA GLU A 360 -0.76 11.59 11.94
C GLU A 360 0.09 11.74 13.21
N ILE A 361 0.72 12.90 13.38
CA ILE A 361 1.47 13.24 14.60
C ILE A 361 0.55 14.04 15.50
N ALA A 362 -0.05 13.34 16.48
CA ALA A 362 -0.93 13.96 17.47
C ALA A 362 -0.86 13.21 18.81
N PRO A 363 -1.08 13.89 19.96
CA PRO A 363 -1.12 13.24 21.25
C PRO A 363 -2.16 12.12 21.31
N GLY A 364 -1.79 10.99 21.92
CA GLY A 364 -2.61 9.79 22.04
C GLY A 364 -2.42 8.77 20.92
N LEU A 365 -1.75 9.13 19.83
CA LEU A 365 -1.49 8.23 18.71
C LEU A 365 -0.16 7.50 18.87
N ARG A 366 -0.06 6.36 18.20
CA ARG A 366 1.14 5.53 18.12
C ARG A 366 2.27 6.31 17.43
N ALA A 367 3.45 6.25 18.00
CA ALA A 367 4.64 6.91 17.48
C ALA A 367 5.24 6.13 16.30
N ASP A 368 4.50 6.09 15.19
CA ASP A 368 4.96 5.67 13.88
C ASP A 368 5.44 6.92 13.15
N LEU A 369 6.76 7.06 13.02
CA LEU A 369 7.40 8.31 12.64
C LEU A 369 8.54 8.07 11.67
N SER A 370 8.83 9.05 10.81
CA SER A 370 10.03 9.05 9.98
C SER A 370 10.75 10.39 10.01
N ARG A 371 12.09 10.36 10.15
CA ARG A 371 12.97 11.50 9.94
C ARG A 371 13.30 11.61 8.47
N VAL A 372 13.00 12.75 7.87
CA VAL A 372 13.22 13.00 6.44
C VAL A 372 14.03 14.26 6.23
N ASN A 373 15.17 14.13 5.57
CA ASN A 373 15.95 15.24 5.07
C ASN A 373 15.51 15.59 3.65
N GLU A 374 15.51 16.85 3.29
CA GLU A 374 15.28 17.30 1.93
C GLU A 374 16.61 17.71 1.27
N HIS A 375 16.89 17.15 0.11
CA HIS A 375 18.05 17.50 -0.69
C HIS A 375 17.63 17.76 -2.14
N ASP A 376 17.79 18.99 -2.60
CA ASP A 376 17.41 19.42 -3.96
C ASP A 376 15.96 19.04 -4.33
N GLY A 377 15.01 19.30 -3.41
CA GLY A 377 13.59 19.00 -3.61
C GLY A 377 13.25 17.50 -3.54
N ARG A 378 14.16 16.65 -3.02
CA ARG A 378 13.97 15.22 -2.87
C ARG A 378 13.94 14.82 -1.40
N PRO A 379 12.88 14.15 -0.94
CA PRO A 379 12.82 13.63 0.43
C PRO A 379 13.72 12.39 0.57
N ILE A 380 14.52 12.36 1.62
CA ILE A 380 15.43 11.26 1.94
C ILE A 380 15.14 10.79 3.35
N VAL A 381 14.62 9.57 3.50
CA VAL A 381 14.39 8.95 4.80
C VAL A 381 15.73 8.67 5.48
N ARG A 382 15.88 9.14 6.71
CA ARG A 382 17.07 8.96 7.55
C ARG A 382 16.86 7.91 8.63
N ASN A 383 15.74 8.01 9.33
CA ASN A 383 15.38 7.09 10.41
C ASN A 383 13.88 6.82 10.38
N VAL A 384 13.48 5.67 10.89
CA VAL A 384 12.07 5.27 11.03
C VAL A 384 11.84 4.66 12.40
N TRP A 385 10.73 5.03 13.01
CA TRP A 385 10.25 4.47 14.28
C TRP A 385 8.87 3.85 14.07
N VAL A 386 8.64 2.70 14.68
CA VAL A 386 7.34 2.02 14.75
C VAL A 386 7.01 1.80 16.23
N ALA A 387 5.88 2.33 16.67
CA ALA A 387 5.51 2.35 18.08
C ALA A 387 6.65 2.85 18.99
N GLY A 388 7.31 3.95 18.59
CA GLY A 388 8.43 4.55 19.30
C GLY A 388 9.76 3.79 19.22
N ARG A 389 9.79 2.58 18.67
CA ARG A 389 11.03 1.79 18.50
C ARG A 389 11.69 2.13 17.17
N GLN A 390 12.93 2.56 17.19
CA GLN A 390 13.69 2.77 15.97
C GLN A 390 13.90 1.44 15.24
N VAL A 391 13.54 1.39 13.95
CA VAL A 391 13.60 0.21 13.09
C VAL A 391 14.51 0.39 11.87
N LEU A 392 14.87 1.67 11.60
CA LEU A 392 15.84 2.07 10.59
C LEU A 392 16.73 3.18 11.12
#